data_5d6dc72189bec56e76076a1d1c06b664
#
_entry.id   5d6dc72189bec56e76076a1d1c06b664
#
_cell.length_a   1.000
_cell.length_b   1.000
_cell.length_c   1.000
_cell.angle_alpha   90.00
_cell.angle_beta   90.00
_cell.angle_gamma   90.00
#
_symmetry.space_group_name_H-M   'P 1'
#
loop_
_entity.id
_entity.type
_entity.pdbx_description
1 polymer ?
#
loop_
_entity_poly.entity_id
_entity_poly.type
_entity_poly.pdbx_seq_one_letter_code
_entity_poly.pdbx_strand_id
1 'polypeptide(L)'
;MTKKELSINTKWDEFEMGTCRIFVETLNQYIPTLFFQDHKPKPTISNKMLQSVNDILAMDMDEFNRLEEILGTKEYKIKEIHIDQDNDVYDDIYSEILVQTAPNVQASIIVRDGTFLCVNDGSFFDSLTV
;
A
#
# COMPACT_ATOMS: atom_id res chain seq x y z
N MET A 1 9.26 -2.27 11.39
CA MET A 1 8.06 -2.69 12.14
C MET A 1 8.02 -4.21 12.20
N THR A 2 7.65 -4.77 13.35
CA THR A 2 7.54 -6.21 13.51
C THR A 2 6.11 -6.68 13.24
N LYS A 3 5.96 -7.97 12.99
CA LYS A 3 4.64 -8.59 12.78
C LYS A 3 3.74 -8.41 14.01
N LYS A 4 4.33 -8.50 15.20
CA LYS A 4 3.61 -8.33 16.46
C LYS A 4 3.07 -6.90 16.62
N GLU A 5 3.91 -5.90 16.35
CA GLU A 5 3.50 -4.49 16.41
C GLU A 5 2.37 -4.21 15.42
N LEU A 6 2.52 -4.67 14.17
CA LEU A 6 1.51 -4.46 13.14
C LEU A 6 0.21 -5.17 13.49
N SER A 7 0.27 -6.40 14.00
CA SER A 7 -0.92 -7.19 14.38
C SER A 7 -1.68 -6.55 15.54
N ILE A 8 -0.96 -6.02 16.54
CA ILE A 8 -1.58 -5.37 17.71
C ILE A 8 -2.29 -4.07 17.28
N ASN A 9 -1.70 -3.33 16.36
CA ASN A 9 -2.23 -2.02 15.93
C ASN A 9 -3.27 -2.10 14.83
N THR A 10 -3.49 -3.26 14.23
CA THR A 10 -4.48 -3.45 13.17
C THR A 10 -5.82 -3.84 13.76
N LYS A 11 -6.87 -3.12 13.38
CA LYS A 11 -8.24 -3.40 13.76
C LYS A 11 -8.98 -3.99 12.59
N TRP A 12 -9.56 -5.18 12.78
CA TRP A 12 -10.31 -5.88 11.75
C TRP A 12 -11.79 -5.62 11.92
N ASP A 13 -12.48 -5.34 10.82
CA ASP A 13 -13.93 -5.14 10.83
C ASP A 13 -14.67 -6.42 10.44
N GLU A 14 -16.01 -6.33 10.36
CA GLU A 14 -16.87 -7.45 10.01
C GLU A 14 -16.73 -7.92 8.56
N PHE A 15 -16.11 -7.10 7.69
CA PHE A 15 -15.86 -7.41 6.29
C PHE A 15 -14.44 -7.92 6.04
N GLU A 16 -13.73 -8.29 7.11
CA GLU A 16 -12.37 -8.83 7.04
C GLU A 16 -11.35 -7.79 6.51
N MET A 17 -11.66 -6.51 6.67
CA MET A 17 -10.74 -5.42 6.34
C MET A 17 -10.03 -4.95 7.60
N GLY A 18 -8.71 -4.94 7.56
CA GLY A 18 -7.87 -4.43 8.66
C GLY A 18 -7.47 -2.98 8.43
N THR A 19 -7.47 -2.19 9.49
CA THR A 19 -7.07 -0.79 9.43
C THR A 19 -5.98 -0.50 10.46
N CYS A 20 -4.93 0.17 10.02
CA CYS A 20 -3.83 0.59 10.87
C CYS A 20 -3.27 1.92 10.38
N ARG A 21 -2.78 2.76 11.29
CA ARG A 21 -2.06 3.98 10.91
C ARG A 21 -0.57 3.71 11.03
N ILE A 22 0.16 3.94 9.96
CA ILE A 22 1.60 3.69 9.89
C ILE A 22 2.32 5.02 9.79
N PHE A 23 3.33 5.22 10.65
CA PHE A 23 4.18 6.40 10.58
C PHE A 23 5.28 6.18 9.54
N VAL A 24 5.24 6.93 8.46
CA VAL A 24 6.26 6.90 7.41
C VAL A 24 7.26 8.01 7.70
N GLU A 25 8.41 7.63 8.26
CA GLU A 25 9.42 8.57 8.74
C GLU A 25 9.93 9.48 7.63
N THR A 26 10.18 8.92 6.44
CA THR A 26 10.63 9.68 5.26
C THR A 26 9.73 10.87 4.95
N LEU A 27 8.41 10.70 5.13
CA LEU A 27 7.41 11.74 4.87
C LEU A 27 7.02 12.51 6.13
N ASN A 28 7.48 12.05 7.30
CA ASN A 28 7.09 12.61 8.60
C ASN A 28 5.57 12.70 8.77
N GLN A 29 4.85 11.63 8.41
CA GLN A 29 3.40 11.62 8.53
C GLN A 29 2.88 10.21 8.80
N TYR A 30 1.71 10.14 9.49
CA TYR A 30 0.94 8.91 9.64
C TYR A 30 0.06 8.72 8.41
N ILE A 31 0.05 7.50 7.87
CA ILE A 31 -0.77 7.16 6.71
C ILE A 31 -1.69 6.01 7.07
N PRO A 32 -3.02 6.16 6.89
CA PRO A 32 -3.95 5.05 7.04
C PRO A 32 -3.59 3.92 6.09
N THR A 33 -3.50 2.70 6.63
CA THR A 33 -3.15 1.51 5.86
C THR A 33 -4.27 0.51 5.99
N LEU A 34 -4.76 0.02 4.86
CA LEU A 34 -5.85 -0.94 4.78
C LEU A 34 -5.32 -2.29 4.30
N PHE A 35 -5.69 -3.34 5.03
CA PHE A 35 -5.37 -4.72 4.69
C PHE A 35 -6.64 -5.44 4.27
N PHE A 36 -6.61 -6.10 3.13
CA PHE A 36 -7.75 -6.82 2.58
C PHE A 36 -7.48 -8.31 2.61
N GLN A 37 -8.31 -9.07 3.35
CA GLN A 37 -8.22 -10.53 3.44
C GLN A 37 -9.60 -11.16 3.24
N ASP A 38 -10.09 -11.13 2.02
CA ASP A 38 -11.38 -11.74 1.69
C ASP A 38 -11.37 -13.24 1.97
N HIS A 39 -12.50 -13.75 2.46
CA HIS A 39 -12.75 -15.18 2.64
C HIS A 39 -11.95 -15.87 3.74
N LYS A 40 -11.34 -15.13 4.65
CA LYS A 40 -10.64 -15.72 5.80
C LYS A 40 -11.47 -15.53 7.07
N PRO A 41 -11.86 -16.63 7.78
CA PRO A 41 -12.68 -16.51 8.99
C PRO A 41 -11.95 -15.82 10.18
N LYS A 42 -10.62 -15.83 10.17
CA LYS A 42 -9.79 -15.14 11.17
C LYS A 42 -8.67 -14.40 10.45
N PRO A 43 -8.92 -13.17 10.02
CA PRO A 43 -7.90 -12.42 9.29
C PRO A 43 -6.68 -12.13 10.16
N THR A 44 -5.51 -12.28 9.57
CA THR A 44 -4.22 -12.04 10.22
C THR A 44 -3.27 -11.36 9.25
N ILE A 45 -2.24 -10.71 9.79
CA ILE A 45 -1.18 -10.13 8.97
C ILE A 45 -0.29 -11.24 8.43
N SER A 46 -0.24 -11.38 7.12
CA SER A 46 0.66 -12.33 6.46
C SER A 46 2.10 -11.81 6.43
N ASN A 47 3.04 -12.70 6.14
CA ASN A 47 4.44 -12.30 6.00
C ASN A 47 4.64 -11.34 4.83
N LYS A 48 3.92 -11.53 3.71
CA LYS A 48 4.00 -10.60 2.57
C LYS A 48 3.38 -9.25 2.88
N MET A 49 2.30 -9.20 3.66
CA MET A 49 1.74 -7.93 4.13
C MET A 49 2.74 -7.16 4.97
N LEU A 50 3.41 -7.84 5.90
CA LEU A 50 4.46 -7.25 6.71
C LEU A 50 5.59 -6.73 5.85
N GLN A 51 6.03 -7.53 4.87
CA GLN A 51 7.10 -7.14 3.96
C GLN A 51 6.71 -5.91 3.13
N SER A 52 5.46 -5.87 2.64
CA SER A 52 4.94 -4.70 1.91
C SER A 52 5.02 -3.43 2.75
N VAL A 53 4.62 -3.51 4.01
CA VAL A 53 4.71 -2.37 4.93
C VAL A 53 6.16 -1.93 5.13
N ASN A 54 7.04 -2.87 5.41
CA ASN A 54 8.45 -2.56 5.66
C ASN A 54 9.17 -2.03 4.42
N ASP A 55 8.81 -2.50 3.24
CA ASP A 55 9.37 -1.98 1.98
C ASP A 55 8.95 -0.52 1.77
N ILE A 56 7.69 -0.17 2.09
CA ILE A 56 7.24 1.22 2.01
C ILE A 56 7.95 2.08 3.06
N LEU A 57 8.11 1.58 4.28
CA LEU A 57 8.82 2.31 5.33
C LEU A 57 10.28 2.55 5.00
N ALA A 58 10.89 1.69 4.18
CA ALA A 58 12.27 1.81 3.75
C ALA A 58 12.46 2.73 2.52
N MET A 59 11.37 3.17 1.88
CA MET A 59 11.46 4.05 0.71
C MET A 59 12.07 5.40 1.12
N ASP A 60 13.02 5.87 0.33
CA ASP A 60 13.65 7.17 0.56
C ASP A 60 12.90 8.32 -0.15
N MET A 61 13.35 9.54 0.07
CA MET A 61 12.71 10.71 -0.52
C MET A 61 12.86 10.73 -2.05
N ASP A 62 13.95 10.21 -2.60
CA ASP A 62 14.14 10.14 -4.04
C ASP A 62 13.07 9.23 -4.68
N GLU A 63 12.74 8.11 -4.02
CA GLU A 63 11.67 7.24 -4.52
C GLU A 63 10.31 7.93 -4.42
N PHE A 64 9.98 8.60 -3.32
CA PHE A 64 8.73 9.34 -3.21
C PHE A 64 8.63 10.47 -4.24
N ASN A 65 9.75 11.13 -4.56
CA ASN A 65 9.77 12.20 -5.56
C ASN A 65 9.44 11.67 -6.97
N ARG A 66 9.60 10.38 -7.24
CA ARG A 66 9.20 9.78 -8.51
C ARG A 66 7.69 9.88 -8.76
N LEU A 67 6.90 10.06 -7.72
CA LEU A 67 5.46 10.29 -7.88
C LEU A 67 5.18 11.54 -8.72
N GLU A 68 6.02 12.57 -8.64
CA GLU A 68 5.86 13.77 -9.47
C GLU A 68 5.92 13.44 -10.95
N GLU A 69 6.84 12.55 -11.35
CA GLU A 69 6.99 12.11 -12.74
C GLU A 69 5.81 11.22 -13.17
N ILE A 70 5.44 10.27 -12.32
CA ILE A 70 4.35 9.32 -12.62
C ILE A 70 3.01 10.04 -12.74
N LEU A 71 2.74 10.99 -11.85
CA LEU A 71 1.48 11.73 -11.81
C LEU A 71 1.45 12.92 -12.78
N GLY A 72 2.62 13.40 -13.19
CA GLY A 72 2.72 14.60 -14.03
C GLY A 72 2.40 15.90 -13.28
N THR A 73 2.45 15.88 -11.96
CA THR A 73 2.21 17.05 -11.13
C THR A 73 3.01 16.96 -9.83
N LYS A 74 3.37 18.11 -9.29
CA LYS A 74 4.02 18.22 -7.97
C LYS A 74 3.01 18.38 -6.84
N GLU A 75 1.76 18.68 -7.17
CA GLU A 75 0.70 18.89 -6.20
C GLU A 75 -0.08 17.58 -5.99
N TYR A 76 0.21 16.89 -4.90
CA TYR A 76 -0.50 15.69 -4.52
C TYR A 76 -0.42 15.47 -3.02
N LYS A 77 -1.35 14.69 -2.49
CA LYS A 77 -1.33 14.22 -1.10
C LYS A 77 -1.46 12.71 -1.09
N ILE A 78 -0.61 12.06 -0.30
CA ILE A 78 -0.72 10.63 -0.06
C ILE A 78 -1.83 10.42 0.98
N LYS A 79 -2.84 9.63 0.63
CA LYS A 79 -4.03 9.44 1.46
C LYS A 79 -4.06 8.12 2.19
N GLU A 80 -3.74 7.03 1.50
CA GLU A 80 -3.86 5.68 2.06
C GLU A 80 -2.84 4.75 1.43
N ILE A 81 -2.56 3.67 2.14
CA ILE A 81 -1.80 2.53 1.62
C ILE A 81 -2.75 1.33 1.61
N HIS A 82 -2.84 0.63 0.49
CA HIS A 82 -3.66 -0.57 0.35
C HIS A 82 -2.79 -1.79 0.16
N ILE A 83 -2.99 -2.79 1.01
CA ILE A 83 -2.24 -4.05 0.97
C ILE A 83 -3.26 -5.18 0.90
N ASP A 84 -3.23 -5.92 -0.21
CA ASP A 84 -4.19 -6.97 -0.51
C ASP A 84 -3.60 -8.35 -0.18
N GLN A 85 -4.45 -9.31 0.16
CA GLN A 85 -4.02 -10.68 0.36
C GLN A 85 -3.48 -11.33 -0.92
N ASP A 86 -3.84 -10.82 -2.08
CA ASP A 86 -3.32 -11.29 -3.37
C ASP A 86 -1.81 -11.15 -3.48
N ASN A 87 -1.19 -10.34 -2.58
CA ASN A 87 0.26 -10.33 -2.43
C ASN A 87 0.83 -11.73 -2.20
N ASP A 88 0.08 -12.64 -1.59
CA ASP A 88 0.54 -14.02 -1.34
C ASP A 88 0.53 -14.87 -2.62
N VAL A 89 -0.13 -14.42 -3.67
CA VAL A 89 -0.26 -15.13 -4.95
C VAL A 89 0.88 -14.80 -5.91
N TYR A 90 1.44 -13.59 -5.81
CA TYR A 90 2.49 -13.12 -6.70
C TYR A 90 3.88 -13.40 -6.10
N ASP A 91 4.87 -13.62 -6.97
CA ASP A 91 6.27 -13.77 -6.53
C ASP A 91 6.82 -12.44 -6.01
N ASP A 92 6.55 -11.35 -6.73
CA ASP A 92 6.92 -10.00 -6.30
C ASP A 92 5.94 -9.48 -5.25
N ILE A 93 6.39 -8.52 -4.45
CA ILE A 93 5.59 -7.92 -3.38
C ILE A 93 4.96 -6.63 -3.88
N TYR A 94 3.62 -6.63 -3.96
CA TYR A 94 2.85 -5.50 -4.45
C TYR A 94 2.04 -4.84 -3.36
N SER A 95 1.89 -3.53 -3.48
CA SER A 95 0.96 -2.73 -2.70
C SER A 95 0.51 -1.56 -3.56
N GLU A 96 -0.41 -0.75 -3.05
CA GLU A 96 -0.89 0.43 -3.75
C GLU A 96 -0.88 1.62 -2.80
N ILE A 97 -0.49 2.78 -3.31
CA ILE A 97 -0.58 4.03 -2.58
C ILE A 97 -1.62 4.90 -3.26
N LEU A 98 -2.62 5.33 -2.49
CA LEU A 98 -3.69 6.19 -2.97
C LEU A 98 -3.28 7.64 -2.77
N VAL A 99 -3.28 8.41 -3.85
CA VAL A 99 -2.93 9.82 -3.83
C VAL A 99 -4.08 10.68 -4.35
N GLN A 100 -4.21 11.87 -3.79
CA GLN A 100 -5.16 12.87 -4.25
C GLN A 100 -4.40 13.98 -4.96
N THR A 101 -4.74 14.23 -6.23
CA THR A 101 -4.06 15.24 -7.05
C THR A 101 -4.86 16.53 -7.19
N ALA A 102 -6.17 16.49 -6.95
CA ALA A 102 -7.07 17.65 -6.96
C ALA A 102 -8.30 17.31 -6.13
N PRO A 103 -9.15 18.28 -5.77
CA PRO A 103 -10.39 17.96 -5.12
C PRO A 103 -11.20 16.93 -5.94
N ASN A 104 -11.58 15.82 -5.30
CA ASN A 104 -12.31 14.70 -5.91
C ASN A 104 -11.56 13.95 -7.01
N VAL A 105 -10.25 14.15 -7.16
CA VAL A 105 -9.43 13.40 -8.11
C VAL A 105 -8.40 12.58 -7.37
N GLN A 106 -8.49 11.27 -7.49
CA GLN A 106 -7.59 10.33 -6.85
C GLN A 106 -6.96 9.38 -7.87
N ALA A 107 -5.74 8.95 -7.59
CA ALA A 107 -5.05 7.94 -8.38
C ALA A 107 -4.46 6.90 -7.44
N SER A 108 -4.45 5.65 -7.88
CA SER A 108 -3.79 4.56 -7.17
C SER A 108 -2.47 4.25 -7.90
N ILE A 109 -1.38 4.24 -7.17
CA ILE A 109 -0.04 3.98 -7.71
C ILE A 109 0.44 2.63 -7.24
N ILE A 110 0.80 1.76 -8.17
CA ILE A 110 1.29 0.42 -7.87
C ILE A 110 2.73 0.50 -7.39
N VAL A 111 2.99 -0.16 -6.28
CA VAL A 111 4.32 -0.29 -5.69
C VAL A 111 4.73 -1.76 -5.76
N ARG A 112 5.91 -2.04 -6.28
CA ARG A 112 6.50 -3.39 -6.31
C ARG A 112 7.82 -3.39 -5.55
N ASP A 113 7.91 -4.22 -4.52
CA ASP A 113 9.13 -4.37 -3.71
C ASP A 113 9.71 -3.02 -3.24
N GLY A 114 8.83 -2.07 -2.87
CA GLY A 114 9.25 -0.76 -2.39
C GLY A 114 9.59 0.24 -3.50
N THR A 115 9.20 -0.01 -4.74
CA THR A 115 9.45 0.88 -5.88
C THR A 115 8.15 1.23 -6.58
N PHE A 116 7.92 2.52 -6.83
CA PHE A 116 6.75 2.95 -7.59
C PHE A 116 6.88 2.54 -9.06
N LEU A 117 5.82 1.92 -9.60
CA LEU A 117 5.79 1.46 -10.98
C LEU A 117 4.98 2.36 -11.90
N CYS A 118 3.67 2.47 -11.64
CA CYS A 118 2.75 3.12 -12.56
C CYS A 118 1.42 3.38 -11.87
N VAL A 119 0.58 4.17 -12.53
CA VAL A 119 -0.83 4.32 -12.13
C VAL A 119 -1.55 3.01 -12.41
N ASN A 120 -2.37 2.55 -11.46
CA ASN A 120 -3.21 1.38 -11.64
C ASN A 120 -4.44 1.76 -12.46
N ASP A 121 -4.50 1.24 -13.69
CA ASP A 121 -5.62 1.45 -14.61
C ASP A 121 -6.62 0.29 -14.60
N GLY A 122 -6.45 -0.66 -13.68
CA GLY A 122 -7.29 -1.84 -13.55
C GLY A 122 -6.82 -3.05 -14.33
N SER A 123 -5.78 -2.92 -15.17
CA SER A 123 -5.30 -4.04 -16.01
C SER A 123 -3.99 -4.66 -15.53
N PHE A 124 -3.23 -3.95 -14.70
CA PHE A 124 -1.88 -4.39 -14.31
C PHE A 124 -1.87 -5.78 -13.67
N PHE A 125 -2.69 -5.98 -12.63
CA PHE A 125 -2.72 -7.25 -11.91
C PHE A 125 -3.29 -8.39 -12.75
N ASP A 126 -4.22 -8.08 -13.64
CA ASP A 126 -4.77 -9.09 -14.57
C ASP A 126 -3.69 -9.66 -15.48
N SER A 127 -2.74 -8.83 -15.89
CA SER A 127 -1.64 -9.26 -16.75
C SER A 127 -0.68 -10.23 -16.05
N LEU A 128 -0.64 -10.24 -14.73
CA LEU A 128 0.25 -11.10 -13.94
C LEU A 128 -0.29 -12.52 -13.73
N THR A 129 -1.59 -12.71 -13.90
CA THR A 129 -2.27 -13.96 -13.61
C THR A 129 -2.49 -14.85 -14.82
N VAL A 130 -1.99 -14.49 -15.95
CA VAL A 130 -2.12 -15.24 -17.22
C VAL A 130 -1.08 -16.33 -17.32
#